data_5c5d44ce3491e939707c7c24feb8e60a
#
_entry.id   5c5d44ce3491e939707c7c24feb8e60a
#
_cell.length_a   1.000
_cell.length_b   1.000
_cell.length_c   1.000
_cell.angle_alpha   90.00
_cell.angle_beta   90.00
_cell.angle_gamma   90.00
#
_symmetry.space_group_name_H-M   'P 1'
#
loop_
_entity.id
_entity.type
_entity.pdbx_description
1 polymer ?
#
loop_
_entity_poly.entity_id
_entity_poly.type
_entity_poly.pdbx_seq_one_letter_code
_entity_poly.pdbx_strand_id
1 'polypeptide(L)'
;MLHVEPTSAAVPLMALEDEHGAHNYHPLDVVLREGRGAWVTDVDGKRYLDGLSAYSALNQGHSHPRIIQALVDQASRITLTSRAFRNDQLGHFYRKLTALTGLDMALPMNSGAEAVETAVKAARKWGYQVKGIPEGKAEVICCTNNFHGRTTTVVSFSTEPQYRGGFGPFTPGFRIVPYGDLAALEAAIGPETCAFLVEPIQGEAGIIVPPEGYLREAARLCAAHDVLFMADEIQTGLGRTGRMFAVDHEDVRPDVVILGKALSGGVYPVSAVVARREVMEVFRPGDHGSTFGGNPLACAVAMAALDVLIEERLPERSAKLGELARERLRAIGSPIVVEVRGKGLMIGIELDRPARPYIEALAARGLLCKDAHETVIRFAPPLVIEEADLVWGVEQFAAVLTGA
;
A
#
# COMPACT_ATOMS: atom_id res chain seq x y z
N MET A 1 37.64 30.98 22.59
CA MET A 1 36.35 30.93 21.90
C MET A 1 35.91 29.49 21.95
N LEU A 2 34.91 29.18 22.75
CA LEU A 2 34.25 27.85 22.77
C LEU A 2 33.53 27.71 21.45
N HIS A 3 33.98 26.79 20.58
CA HIS A 3 33.19 26.33 19.45
C HIS A 3 31.95 25.59 20.06
N VAL A 4 30.82 26.28 20.15
CA VAL A 4 29.54 25.65 20.35
C VAL A 4 29.22 25.00 19.00
N GLU A 5 29.29 23.68 18.91
CA GLU A 5 28.74 22.96 17.76
C GLU A 5 27.28 23.40 17.58
N PRO A 6 26.85 23.74 16.36
CA PRO A 6 25.46 24.10 16.14
C PRO A 6 24.60 22.91 16.58
N THR A 7 23.77 23.12 17.56
CA THR A 7 22.74 22.14 17.98
C THR A 7 21.87 21.84 16.77
N SER A 8 21.68 20.55 16.42
CA SER A 8 20.81 20.10 15.32
C SER A 8 19.43 20.74 15.43
N ALA A 9 18.91 21.27 14.34
CA ALA A 9 17.56 21.83 14.29
C ALA A 9 16.47 20.75 14.48
N ALA A 10 16.82 19.47 14.35
CA ALA A 10 15.92 18.34 14.55
C ALA A 10 15.54 18.16 16.05
N VAL A 11 16.48 18.39 16.99
CA VAL A 11 16.26 18.11 18.42
C VAL A 11 15.03 18.81 19.00
N PRO A 12 14.82 20.13 18.84
CA PRO A 12 13.64 20.80 19.38
C PRO A 12 12.33 20.35 18.67
N LEU A 13 12.40 19.95 17.39
CA LEU A 13 11.23 19.47 16.66
C LEU A 13 10.80 18.09 17.13
N MET A 14 11.75 17.17 17.36
CA MET A 14 11.47 15.85 17.94
C MET A 14 10.90 15.98 19.36
N ALA A 15 11.50 16.84 20.21
CA ALA A 15 10.97 17.07 21.55
C ALA A 15 9.54 17.62 21.55
N LEU A 16 9.20 18.50 20.61
CA LEU A 16 7.85 19.03 20.45
C LEU A 16 6.85 17.95 20.00
N GLU A 17 7.26 17.06 19.10
CA GLU A 17 6.46 15.92 18.64
C GLU A 17 6.23 14.92 19.78
N ASP A 18 7.28 14.60 20.54
CA ASP A 18 7.20 13.69 21.70
C ASP A 18 6.33 14.26 22.84
N GLU A 19 6.35 15.56 23.08
CA GLU A 19 5.56 16.20 24.13
C GLU A 19 4.06 16.23 23.82
N HIS A 20 3.69 16.41 22.54
CA HIS A 20 2.29 16.65 22.15
C HIS A 20 1.67 15.53 21.33
N GLY A 21 2.46 14.58 20.79
CA GLY A 21 2.00 13.47 19.98
C GLY A 21 1.65 12.22 20.77
N ALA A 22 0.81 11.36 20.22
CA ALA A 22 0.63 10.00 20.73
C ALA A 22 1.83 9.14 20.29
N HIS A 23 2.41 8.36 21.20
CA HIS A 23 3.60 7.54 20.95
C HIS A 23 3.24 6.20 20.27
N ASN A 24 2.51 6.26 19.16
CA ASN A 24 2.05 5.09 18.40
C ASN A 24 3.03 4.64 17.31
N TYR A 25 4.11 5.38 17.08
CA TYR A 25 5.22 5.02 16.21
C TYR A 25 6.56 5.13 16.95
N HIS A 26 7.57 4.40 16.42
CA HIS A 26 8.97 4.57 16.81
C HIS A 26 9.78 4.97 15.55
N PRO A 27 9.79 6.27 15.20
CA PRO A 27 10.48 6.77 14.01
C PRO A 27 12.00 6.65 14.12
N LEU A 28 12.70 6.87 13.01
CA LEU A 28 14.13 7.19 13.03
C LEU A 28 14.30 8.68 13.41
N ASP A 29 15.41 9.02 14.05
CA ASP A 29 15.74 10.39 14.46
C ASP A 29 16.15 11.26 13.25
N VAL A 30 15.25 11.38 12.27
CA VAL A 30 15.43 12.14 11.03
C VAL A 30 14.18 13.00 10.81
N VAL A 31 14.34 14.32 10.84
CA VAL A 31 13.24 15.28 10.62
C VAL A 31 13.29 15.78 9.20
N LEU A 32 12.50 15.19 8.32
CA LEU A 32 12.45 15.52 6.89
C LEU A 32 11.73 16.86 6.64
N ARG A 33 12.30 17.67 5.75
CA ARG A 33 11.76 18.99 5.39
C ARG A 33 11.41 19.13 3.93
N GLU A 34 12.23 18.58 3.03
CA GLU A 34 12.05 18.71 1.59
C GLU A 34 12.19 17.36 0.90
N GLY A 35 11.51 17.20 -0.25
CA GLY A 35 11.61 15.98 -1.05
C GLY A 35 11.41 16.27 -2.53
N ARG A 36 12.24 15.63 -3.39
CA ARG A 36 12.12 15.69 -4.85
C ARG A 36 12.54 14.38 -5.50
N GLY A 37 11.68 13.80 -6.30
CA GLY A 37 11.95 12.51 -6.93
C GLY A 37 12.15 11.41 -5.88
N ALA A 38 13.31 10.75 -5.89
CA ALA A 38 13.65 9.71 -4.91
C ALA A 38 14.48 10.24 -3.71
N TRP A 39 14.76 11.54 -3.65
CA TRP A 39 15.60 12.14 -2.62
C TRP A 39 14.82 13.03 -1.67
N VAL A 40 15.19 12.96 -0.40
CA VAL A 40 14.66 13.83 0.66
C VAL A 40 15.81 14.53 1.40
N THR A 41 15.50 15.65 2.04
CA THR A 41 16.47 16.44 2.80
C THR A 41 15.88 16.74 4.17
N ASP A 42 16.66 16.55 5.23
CA ASP A 42 16.25 16.87 6.59
C ASP A 42 16.41 18.38 6.92
N VAL A 43 16.01 18.75 8.14
CA VAL A 43 16.06 20.14 8.62
C VAL A 43 17.48 20.66 8.80
N ASP A 44 18.47 19.77 8.91
CA ASP A 44 19.90 20.10 9.04
C ASP A 44 20.61 20.13 7.67
N GLY A 45 19.88 19.85 6.57
CA GLY A 45 20.39 19.92 5.20
C GLY A 45 21.04 18.63 4.71
N LYS A 46 21.02 17.53 5.49
CA LYS A 46 21.51 16.23 5.03
C LYS A 46 20.53 15.61 4.05
N ARG A 47 21.05 15.08 2.95
CA ARG A 47 20.27 14.40 1.92
C ARG A 47 20.24 12.90 2.15
N TYR A 48 19.09 12.30 1.82
CA TYR A 48 18.88 10.86 1.91
C TYR A 48 18.16 10.35 0.65
N LEU A 49 18.56 9.18 0.20
CA LEU A 49 17.74 8.40 -0.73
C LEU A 49 16.56 7.78 0.03
N ASP A 50 15.36 8.01 -0.46
CA ASP A 50 14.15 7.41 0.12
C ASP A 50 14.00 5.96 -0.36
N GLY A 51 14.32 5.01 0.52
CA GLY A 51 14.15 3.58 0.29
C GLY A 51 12.80 3.03 0.74
N LEU A 52 11.84 3.89 1.15
CA LEU A 52 10.53 3.47 1.68
C LEU A 52 9.33 3.97 0.86
N SER A 53 9.42 5.16 0.25
CA SER A 53 8.33 5.83 -0.50
C SER A 53 7.03 5.96 0.32
N ALA A 54 7.11 6.27 1.62
CA ALA A 54 5.95 6.30 2.50
C ALA A 54 5.06 5.04 2.34
N TYR A 55 5.67 3.86 2.44
CA TYR A 55 5.00 2.54 2.26
C TYR A 55 4.36 2.36 0.88
N SER A 56 5.06 2.76 -0.19
CA SER A 56 4.58 2.74 -1.59
C SER A 56 3.48 3.77 -1.91
N ALA A 57 3.38 4.86 -1.16
CA ALA A 57 2.48 5.97 -1.50
C ALA A 57 3.10 6.94 -2.51
N LEU A 58 4.43 6.98 -2.59
CA LEU A 58 5.23 7.90 -3.42
C LEU A 58 5.84 7.19 -4.65
N ASN A 59 5.06 6.35 -5.32
CA ASN A 59 5.53 5.68 -6.54
C ASN A 59 6.04 6.68 -7.59
N GLN A 60 5.35 7.82 -7.73
CA GLN A 60 5.68 8.90 -8.65
C GLN A 60 6.78 9.84 -8.13
N GLY A 61 7.33 9.56 -6.93
CA GLY A 61 8.34 10.37 -6.28
C GLY A 61 7.78 11.58 -5.52
N HIS A 62 8.66 12.18 -4.72
CA HIS A 62 8.32 13.38 -3.96
C HIS A 62 8.07 14.58 -4.87
N SER A 63 7.02 15.33 -4.58
CA SER A 63 6.70 16.64 -5.19
C SER A 63 6.72 16.60 -6.74
N HIS A 64 6.11 15.55 -7.34
CA HIS A 64 6.07 15.44 -8.79
C HIS A 64 5.38 16.66 -9.42
N PRO A 65 6.01 17.41 -10.34
CA PRO A 65 5.55 18.72 -10.77
C PRO A 65 4.15 18.70 -11.40
N ARG A 66 3.82 17.70 -12.20
CA ARG A 66 2.48 17.58 -12.82
C ARG A 66 1.39 17.32 -11.79
N ILE A 67 1.67 16.53 -10.75
CA ILE A 67 0.71 16.21 -9.69
C ILE A 67 0.50 17.43 -8.80
N ILE A 68 1.58 18.13 -8.44
CA ILE A 68 1.52 19.40 -7.68
C ILE A 68 0.77 20.45 -8.47
N GLN A 69 0.99 20.57 -9.79
CA GLN A 69 0.25 21.54 -10.61
C GLN A 69 -1.25 21.22 -10.63
N ALA A 70 -1.65 19.95 -10.77
CA ALA A 70 -3.06 19.56 -10.72
C ALA A 70 -3.70 19.89 -9.36
N LEU A 71 -2.96 19.73 -8.25
CA LEU A 71 -3.40 20.16 -6.92
C LEU A 71 -3.67 21.66 -6.88
N VAL A 72 -2.69 22.49 -7.31
CA VAL A 72 -2.76 23.96 -7.27
C VAL A 72 -3.92 24.45 -8.14
N ASP A 73 -4.03 23.95 -9.36
CA ASP A 73 -5.07 24.36 -10.31
C ASP A 73 -6.48 24.05 -9.77
N GLN A 74 -6.67 22.83 -9.25
CA GLN A 74 -7.98 22.42 -8.72
C GLN A 74 -8.30 23.10 -7.38
N ALA A 75 -7.32 23.31 -6.51
CA ALA A 75 -7.50 23.98 -5.22
C ALA A 75 -7.94 25.42 -5.39
N SER A 76 -7.51 26.11 -6.45
CA SER A 76 -7.93 27.48 -6.77
C SER A 76 -9.36 27.59 -7.31
N ARG A 77 -9.98 26.47 -7.70
CA ARG A 77 -11.35 26.42 -8.25
C ARG A 77 -12.36 25.99 -7.19
N ILE A 78 -12.31 24.73 -6.80
CA ILE A 78 -13.16 24.15 -5.75
C ILE A 78 -12.53 22.89 -5.21
N THR A 79 -12.47 22.73 -3.88
CA THR A 79 -11.84 21.58 -3.22
C THR A 79 -12.83 20.52 -2.78
N LEU A 80 -14.04 20.92 -2.36
CA LEU A 80 -15.04 20.03 -1.79
C LEU A 80 -16.46 20.48 -2.17
N THR A 81 -17.29 19.54 -2.63
CA THR A 81 -18.72 19.77 -2.94
C THR A 81 -19.64 18.92 -2.09
N SER A 82 -19.09 17.99 -1.28
CA SER A 82 -19.80 16.80 -0.76
C SER A 82 -20.42 15.94 -1.89
N ARG A 83 -21.16 14.89 -1.52
CA ARG A 83 -21.90 14.05 -2.50
C ARG A 83 -23.36 14.47 -2.64
N ALA A 84 -23.78 15.53 -1.94
CA ALA A 84 -25.07 16.16 -2.15
C ALA A 84 -25.16 16.84 -3.54
N PHE A 85 -24.02 17.21 -4.10
CA PHE A 85 -23.90 17.81 -5.42
C PHE A 85 -22.95 16.99 -6.30
N ARG A 86 -23.08 17.16 -7.61
CA ARG A 86 -22.11 16.63 -8.58
C ARG A 86 -20.94 17.60 -8.74
N ASN A 87 -19.78 17.09 -9.18
CA ASN A 87 -18.64 17.91 -9.58
C ASN A 87 -18.11 17.47 -10.94
N ASP A 88 -17.34 18.32 -11.59
CA ASP A 88 -16.85 18.15 -12.96
C ASP A 88 -15.68 17.15 -13.07
N GLN A 89 -15.07 16.71 -11.95
CA GLN A 89 -13.91 15.80 -11.94
C GLN A 89 -14.31 14.34 -11.73
N LEU A 90 -15.32 14.09 -10.92
CA LEU A 90 -15.63 12.75 -10.42
C LEU A 90 -16.00 11.75 -11.53
N GLY A 91 -16.77 12.17 -12.52
CA GLY A 91 -17.14 11.31 -13.65
C GLY A 91 -15.93 10.89 -14.48
N HIS A 92 -14.97 11.78 -14.67
CA HIS A 92 -13.71 11.49 -15.35
C HIS A 92 -12.84 10.54 -14.56
N PHE A 93 -12.79 10.72 -13.23
CA PHE A 93 -12.06 9.82 -12.33
C PHE A 93 -12.64 8.40 -12.34
N TYR A 94 -13.97 8.25 -12.27
CA TYR A 94 -14.63 6.95 -12.40
C TYR A 94 -14.25 6.25 -13.70
N ARG A 95 -14.39 6.94 -14.84
CA ARG A 95 -14.03 6.40 -16.14
C ARG A 95 -12.57 5.95 -16.22
N LYS A 96 -11.65 6.72 -15.61
CA LYS A 96 -10.23 6.39 -15.58
C LYS A 96 -9.96 5.14 -14.75
N LEU A 97 -10.56 5.02 -13.57
CA LEU A 97 -10.42 3.85 -12.71
C LEU A 97 -10.98 2.58 -13.36
N THR A 98 -12.18 2.67 -13.92
CA THR A 98 -12.81 1.51 -14.56
C THR A 98 -12.08 1.08 -15.83
N ALA A 99 -11.58 2.02 -16.63
CA ALA A 99 -10.73 1.70 -17.79
C ALA A 99 -9.40 1.04 -17.38
N LEU A 100 -8.79 1.49 -16.26
CA LEU A 100 -7.53 0.96 -15.77
C LEU A 100 -7.64 -0.46 -15.23
N THR A 101 -8.71 -0.74 -14.48
CA THR A 101 -8.94 -2.03 -13.81
C THR A 101 -9.68 -3.05 -14.69
N GLY A 102 -10.36 -2.59 -15.75
CA GLY A 102 -11.26 -3.42 -16.54
C GLY A 102 -12.55 -3.81 -15.81
N LEU A 103 -12.86 -3.15 -14.69
CA LEU A 103 -14.08 -3.34 -13.90
C LEU A 103 -15.10 -2.24 -14.20
N ASP A 104 -16.34 -2.40 -13.70
CA ASP A 104 -17.48 -1.62 -14.20
C ASP A 104 -17.74 -0.32 -13.44
N MET A 105 -17.55 -0.33 -12.12
CA MET A 105 -17.95 0.77 -11.24
C MET A 105 -16.92 1.02 -10.15
N ALA A 106 -16.80 2.30 -9.74
CA ALA A 106 -15.87 2.73 -8.70
C ALA A 106 -16.59 3.53 -7.59
N LEU A 107 -16.13 3.36 -6.35
CA LEU A 107 -16.54 4.15 -5.19
C LEU A 107 -15.30 4.73 -4.49
N PRO A 108 -15.04 6.03 -4.62
CA PRO A 108 -13.87 6.66 -4.01
C PRO A 108 -14.09 6.94 -2.53
N MET A 109 -13.02 6.75 -1.77
CA MET A 109 -12.90 7.06 -0.36
C MET A 109 -11.62 7.90 -0.13
N ASN A 110 -11.15 8.03 1.11
CA ASN A 110 -10.00 8.87 1.43
C ASN A 110 -8.78 8.04 1.84
N SER A 111 -8.92 7.18 2.84
CA SER A 111 -7.85 6.30 3.31
C SER A 111 -8.00 4.87 2.79
N GLY A 112 -6.88 4.12 2.78
CA GLY A 112 -6.92 2.70 2.43
C GLY A 112 -7.86 1.90 3.34
N ALA A 113 -7.86 2.19 4.64
CA ALA A 113 -8.74 1.52 5.58
C ALA A 113 -10.23 1.77 5.28
N GLU A 114 -10.62 2.99 4.88
CA GLU A 114 -11.99 3.27 4.43
C GLU A 114 -12.36 2.49 3.17
N ALA A 115 -11.43 2.33 2.24
CA ALA A 115 -11.67 1.51 1.04
C ALA A 115 -11.84 0.03 1.38
N VAL A 116 -11.03 -0.52 2.30
CA VAL A 116 -11.21 -1.89 2.81
C VAL A 116 -12.57 -2.06 3.50
N GLU A 117 -12.94 -1.16 4.41
CA GLU A 117 -14.27 -1.17 5.07
C GLU A 117 -15.41 -1.12 4.04
N THR A 118 -15.26 -0.30 3.00
CA THR A 118 -16.22 -0.20 1.90
C THR A 118 -16.33 -1.50 1.12
N ALA A 119 -15.20 -2.15 0.80
CA ALA A 119 -15.17 -3.43 0.09
C ALA A 119 -15.80 -4.55 0.92
N VAL A 120 -15.50 -4.63 2.23
CA VAL A 120 -16.12 -5.60 3.15
C VAL A 120 -17.62 -5.38 3.25
N LYS A 121 -18.09 -4.13 3.33
CA LYS A 121 -19.52 -3.80 3.34
C LYS A 121 -20.21 -4.20 2.03
N ALA A 122 -19.56 -3.93 0.88
CA ALA A 122 -20.07 -4.32 -0.43
C ALA A 122 -20.21 -5.85 -0.53
N ALA A 123 -19.16 -6.58 -0.14
CA ALA A 123 -19.15 -8.04 -0.19
C ALA A 123 -20.21 -8.67 0.70
N ARG A 124 -20.38 -8.22 1.94
CA ARG A 124 -21.42 -8.69 2.84
C ARG A 124 -22.81 -8.43 2.28
N LYS A 125 -23.05 -7.21 1.78
CA LYS A 125 -24.36 -6.85 1.21
C LYS A 125 -24.66 -7.61 -0.09
N TRP A 126 -23.64 -7.83 -0.93
CA TRP A 126 -23.74 -8.71 -2.09
C TRP A 126 -24.07 -10.15 -1.66
N GLY A 127 -23.40 -10.67 -0.62
CA GLY A 127 -23.69 -11.98 -0.05
C GLY A 127 -25.15 -12.14 0.35
N TYR A 128 -25.74 -11.12 0.98
CA TYR A 128 -27.16 -11.16 1.38
C TYR A 128 -28.12 -11.01 0.21
N GLN A 129 -27.88 -10.05 -0.69
CA GLN A 129 -28.84 -9.64 -1.72
C GLN A 129 -28.74 -10.43 -3.02
N VAL A 130 -27.54 -10.92 -3.35
CA VAL A 130 -27.27 -11.61 -4.63
C VAL A 130 -27.03 -13.09 -4.40
N LYS A 131 -26.08 -13.46 -3.51
CA LYS A 131 -25.78 -14.87 -3.22
C LYS A 131 -26.85 -15.56 -2.37
N GLY A 132 -27.67 -14.80 -1.63
CA GLY A 132 -28.76 -15.34 -0.80
C GLY A 132 -28.31 -15.89 0.56
N ILE A 133 -27.17 -15.44 1.07
CA ILE A 133 -26.71 -15.76 2.43
C ILE A 133 -27.73 -15.18 3.45
N PRO A 134 -28.12 -15.91 4.51
CA PRO A 134 -29.00 -15.37 5.54
C PRO A 134 -28.39 -14.13 6.22
N GLU A 135 -29.21 -13.15 6.55
CA GLU A 135 -28.78 -11.92 7.20
C GLU A 135 -27.97 -12.19 8.47
N GLY A 136 -26.86 -11.45 8.64
CA GLY A 136 -25.95 -11.61 9.76
C GLY A 136 -24.97 -12.79 9.65
N LYS A 137 -25.00 -13.58 8.56
CA LYS A 137 -24.20 -14.80 8.38
C LYS A 137 -23.04 -14.66 7.39
N ALA A 138 -23.00 -13.58 6.60
CA ALA A 138 -21.96 -13.43 5.59
C ALA A 138 -20.54 -13.38 6.22
N GLU A 139 -19.68 -14.28 5.76
CA GLU A 139 -18.29 -14.41 6.17
C GLU A 139 -17.34 -13.95 5.07
N VAL A 140 -16.26 -13.27 5.47
CA VAL A 140 -15.12 -12.93 4.62
C VAL A 140 -13.92 -13.75 5.07
N ILE A 141 -13.28 -14.47 4.14
CA ILE A 141 -12.02 -15.17 4.41
C ILE A 141 -10.86 -14.18 4.21
N CYS A 142 -9.91 -14.17 5.16
CA CYS A 142 -8.67 -13.39 5.10
C CYS A 142 -7.48 -14.30 5.41
N CYS A 143 -6.27 -13.84 5.11
CA CYS A 143 -5.06 -14.62 5.36
C CYS A 143 -4.42 -14.29 6.71
N THR A 144 -3.61 -15.21 7.24
CA THR A 144 -2.68 -14.90 8.35
C THR A 144 -1.70 -13.80 7.92
N ASN A 145 -1.21 -13.03 8.88
CA ASN A 145 -0.25 -11.94 8.70
C ASN A 145 -0.72 -10.82 7.74
N ASN A 146 -2.03 -10.70 7.54
CA ASN A 146 -2.62 -9.65 6.70
C ASN A 146 -2.45 -8.26 7.32
N PHE A 147 -2.41 -7.26 6.43
CA PHE A 147 -2.51 -5.86 6.82
C PHE A 147 -3.45 -5.09 5.89
N HIS A 148 -4.66 -4.82 6.36
CA HIS A 148 -5.69 -4.09 5.61
C HIS A 148 -6.06 -2.73 6.26
N GLY A 149 -5.29 -2.29 7.25
CA GLY A 149 -5.53 -1.07 8.02
C GLY A 149 -5.66 -1.32 9.52
N ARG A 150 -6.13 -0.31 10.26
CA ARG A 150 -6.20 -0.37 11.74
C ARG A 150 -7.53 0.11 12.32
N THR A 151 -8.62 0.06 11.55
CA THR A 151 -9.97 0.30 12.09
C THR A 151 -10.40 -0.86 12.97
N THR A 152 -11.40 -0.66 13.81
CA THR A 152 -11.93 -1.68 14.73
C THR A 152 -12.41 -2.93 14.01
N THR A 153 -13.01 -2.79 12.81
CA THR A 153 -13.38 -3.94 11.98
C THR A 153 -12.13 -4.65 11.41
N VAL A 154 -11.18 -3.89 10.88
CA VAL A 154 -10.00 -4.46 10.22
C VAL A 154 -9.09 -5.19 11.22
N VAL A 155 -8.88 -4.65 12.42
CA VAL A 155 -8.12 -5.36 13.45
C VAL A 155 -8.82 -6.62 13.96
N SER A 156 -10.12 -6.77 13.71
CA SER A 156 -10.88 -7.97 14.10
C SER A 156 -10.38 -9.23 13.38
N PHE A 157 -9.85 -9.09 12.17
CA PHE A 157 -9.29 -10.20 11.38
C PHE A 157 -7.77 -10.14 11.20
N SER A 158 -7.09 -9.23 11.86
CA SER A 158 -5.62 -9.27 11.97
C SER A 158 -5.17 -10.45 12.83
N THR A 159 -4.03 -11.04 12.51
CA THR A 159 -3.37 -12.05 13.35
C THR A 159 -2.22 -11.48 14.17
N GLU A 160 -1.91 -10.19 13.99
CA GLU A 160 -0.85 -9.51 14.73
C GLU A 160 -1.34 -9.14 16.14
N PRO A 161 -0.74 -9.71 17.21
CA PRO A 161 -1.19 -9.47 18.58
C PRO A 161 -1.13 -7.99 18.99
N GLN A 162 -0.12 -7.25 18.50
CA GLN A 162 0.05 -5.83 18.79
C GLN A 162 -1.08 -4.98 18.22
N TYR A 163 -1.65 -5.37 17.06
CA TYR A 163 -2.75 -4.60 16.45
C TYR A 163 -4.10 -4.90 17.10
N ARG A 164 -4.21 -6.04 17.79
CA ARG A 164 -5.46 -6.49 18.44
C ARG A 164 -5.54 -6.16 19.92
N GLY A 165 -4.38 -6.11 20.59
CA GLY A 165 -4.30 -6.00 22.05
C GLY A 165 -5.07 -4.79 22.60
N GLY A 166 -6.11 -5.03 23.41
CA GLY A 166 -6.89 -3.98 24.06
C GLY A 166 -7.97 -3.30 23.20
N PHE A 167 -8.18 -3.71 21.94
CA PHE A 167 -9.12 -3.06 21.01
C PHE A 167 -10.42 -3.84 20.75
N GLY A 168 -10.69 -4.93 21.48
CA GLY A 168 -11.98 -5.62 21.44
C GLY A 168 -13.12 -4.79 22.04
N PRO A 169 -14.41 -5.19 21.83
CA PRO A 169 -14.86 -6.43 21.18
C PRO A 169 -14.68 -6.41 19.66
N PHE A 170 -14.41 -7.59 19.09
CA PHE A 170 -14.11 -7.72 17.68
C PHE A 170 -15.36 -7.94 16.83
N THR A 171 -15.37 -7.37 15.62
CA THR A 171 -16.42 -7.56 14.62
C THR A 171 -16.40 -9.03 14.12
N PRO A 172 -17.54 -9.76 14.17
CA PRO A 172 -17.64 -11.14 13.71
C PRO A 172 -17.72 -11.24 12.17
N GLY A 173 -17.73 -12.49 11.67
CA GLY A 173 -17.90 -12.79 10.24
C GLY A 173 -16.60 -12.72 9.46
N PHE A 174 -15.50 -13.11 10.08
CA PHE A 174 -14.20 -13.28 9.43
C PHE A 174 -13.61 -14.64 9.76
N ARG A 175 -13.04 -15.28 8.75
CA ARG A 175 -12.33 -16.55 8.85
C ARG A 175 -10.89 -16.39 8.37
N ILE A 176 -9.94 -16.92 9.13
CA ILE A 176 -8.51 -16.77 8.83
C ILE A 176 -7.95 -18.10 8.31
N VAL A 177 -7.22 -18.03 7.20
CA VAL A 177 -6.49 -19.16 6.62
C VAL A 177 -5.00 -18.83 6.46
N PRO A 178 -4.10 -19.81 6.42
CA PRO A 178 -2.70 -19.56 6.11
C PRO A 178 -2.54 -18.90 4.72
N TYR A 179 -1.66 -17.91 4.62
CA TYR A 179 -1.35 -17.29 3.33
C TYR A 179 -0.59 -18.26 2.42
N GLY A 180 -1.00 -18.36 1.16
CA GLY A 180 -0.38 -19.27 0.19
C GLY A 180 -0.87 -20.73 0.25
N ASP A 181 -1.81 -21.07 1.14
CA ASP A 181 -2.38 -22.42 1.30
C ASP A 181 -3.76 -22.53 0.63
N LEU A 182 -3.79 -23.11 -0.58
CA LEU A 182 -5.00 -23.34 -1.35
C LEU A 182 -5.93 -24.38 -0.71
N ALA A 183 -5.35 -25.42 -0.08
CA ALA A 183 -6.16 -26.46 0.56
C ALA A 183 -6.89 -25.91 1.80
N ALA A 184 -6.24 -25.07 2.57
CA ALA A 184 -6.86 -24.38 3.69
C ALA A 184 -7.94 -23.38 3.22
N LEU A 185 -7.71 -22.68 2.09
CA LEU A 185 -8.72 -21.79 1.49
C LEU A 185 -9.93 -22.60 1.05
N GLU A 186 -9.75 -23.67 0.30
CA GLU A 186 -10.84 -24.54 -0.17
C GLU A 186 -11.66 -25.11 0.99
N ALA A 187 -11.01 -25.61 2.02
CA ALA A 187 -11.65 -26.15 3.22
C ALA A 187 -12.42 -25.08 4.04
N ALA A 188 -12.02 -23.82 3.93
CA ALA A 188 -12.67 -22.70 4.62
C ALA A 188 -13.89 -22.16 3.88
N ILE A 189 -14.00 -22.35 2.57
CA ILE A 189 -15.13 -21.90 1.78
C ILE A 189 -16.38 -22.69 2.17
N GLY A 190 -17.44 -21.98 2.54
CA GLY A 190 -18.73 -22.55 2.90
C GLY A 190 -19.91 -21.76 2.34
N PRO A 191 -21.15 -22.19 2.62
CA PRO A 191 -22.37 -21.51 2.11
C PRO A 191 -22.49 -20.05 2.54
N GLU A 192 -21.90 -19.70 3.67
CA GLU A 192 -21.93 -18.34 4.25
C GLU A 192 -20.75 -17.47 3.79
N THR A 193 -19.80 -18.02 3.03
CA THR A 193 -18.64 -17.27 2.52
C THR A 193 -19.06 -16.35 1.38
N CYS A 194 -18.92 -15.02 1.56
CA CYS A 194 -19.23 -14.03 0.53
C CYS A 194 -18.00 -13.57 -0.23
N ALA A 195 -16.81 -13.54 0.40
CA ALA A 195 -15.60 -13.05 -0.23
C ALA A 195 -14.32 -13.68 0.36
N PHE A 196 -13.27 -13.67 -0.45
CA PHE A 196 -11.88 -13.85 -0.05
C PHE A 196 -11.12 -12.54 -0.27
N LEU A 197 -10.62 -11.94 0.81
CA LEU A 197 -9.83 -10.70 0.80
C LEU A 197 -8.36 -11.04 0.97
N VAL A 198 -7.54 -10.62 0.00
CA VAL A 198 -6.12 -10.98 -0.05
C VAL A 198 -5.24 -9.82 -0.54
N GLU A 199 -4.07 -9.65 0.07
CA GLU A 199 -2.96 -8.88 -0.49
C GLU A 199 -2.24 -9.78 -1.52
N PRO A 200 -2.04 -9.36 -2.78
CA PRO A 200 -1.28 -10.17 -3.76
C PRO A 200 0.17 -10.45 -3.34
N ILE A 201 0.77 -9.52 -2.60
CA ILE A 201 2.03 -9.70 -1.85
C ILE A 201 1.80 -9.07 -0.49
N GLN A 202 2.01 -9.80 0.58
CA GLN A 202 1.86 -9.25 1.93
C GLN A 202 3.01 -8.29 2.25
N GLY A 203 2.69 -7.01 2.34
CA GLY A 203 3.69 -5.95 2.52
C GLY A 203 4.24 -5.88 3.94
N GLU A 204 3.35 -5.71 4.92
CA GLU A 204 3.74 -5.50 6.32
C GLU A 204 4.27 -6.78 6.99
N ALA A 205 3.88 -7.95 6.50
CA ALA A 205 4.41 -9.25 6.93
C ALA A 205 5.87 -9.51 6.53
N GLY A 206 6.52 -8.60 5.79
CA GLY A 206 7.92 -8.75 5.37
C GLY A 206 8.09 -9.04 3.87
N ILE A 207 7.24 -8.47 3.02
CA ILE A 207 7.26 -8.64 1.56
C ILE A 207 7.14 -10.12 1.19
N ILE A 208 6.10 -10.77 1.67
CA ILE A 208 5.86 -12.20 1.42
C ILE A 208 5.20 -12.36 0.05
N VAL A 209 5.92 -12.96 -0.88
CA VAL A 209 5.41 -13.33 -2.20
C VAL A 209 4.80 -14.72 -2.09
N PRO A 210 3.54 -14.94 -2.53
CA PRO A 210 2.92 -16.24 -2.44
C PRO A 210 3.56 -17.25 -3.43
N PRO A 211 3.33 -18.55 -3.26
CA PRO A 211 3.72 -19.54 -4.26
C PRO A 211 3.17 -19.20 -5.65
N GLU A 212 3.94 -19.53 -6.69
CA GLU A 212 3.50 -19.29 -8.07
C GLU A 212 2.18 -20.01 -8.37
N GLY A 213 1.25 -19.29 -9.03
CA GLY A 213 -0.08 -19.79 -9.35
C GLY A 213 -1.10 -19.68 -8.22
N TYR A 214 -0.69 -19.28 -7.02
CA TYR A 214 -1.60 -19.19 -5.86
C TYR A 214 -2.78 -18.26 -6.10
N LEU A 215 -2.54 -17.05 -6.58
CA LEU A 215 -3.62 -16.07 -6.80
C LEU A 215 -4.59 -16.54 -7.89
N ARG A 216 -4.06 -17.15 -8.95
CA ARG A 216 -4.86 -17.69 -10.05
C ARG A 216 -5.77 -18.83 -9.58
N GLU A 217 -5.23 -19.79 -8.84
CA GLU A 217 -6.01 -20.91 -8.32
C GLU A 217 -6.99 -20.46 -7.23
N ALA A 218 -6.62 -19.51 -6.37
CA ALA A 218 -7.52 -18.93 -5.39
C ALA A 218 -8.70 -18.20 -6.06
N ALA A 219 -8.46 -17.43 -7.11
CA ALA A 219 -9.51 -16.78 -7.89
C ALA A 219 -10.43 -17.82 -8.57
N ARG A 220 -9.86 -18.92 -9.11
CA ARG A 220 -10.63 -20.02 -9.69
C ARG A 220 -11.49 -20.73 -8.65
N LEU A 221 -10.97 -20.99 -7.45
CA LEU A 221 -11.74 -21.57 -6.33
C LEU A 221 -12.88 -20.63 -5.93
N CYS A 222 -12.61 -19.34 -5.76
CA CYS A 222 -13.65 -18.36 -5.45
C CYS A 222 -14.78 -18.38 -6.49
N ALA A 223 -14.42 -18.33 -7.77
CA ALA A 223 -15.41 -18.37 -8.86
C ALA A 223 -16.25 -19.67 -8.88
N ALA A 224 -15.62 -20.82 -8.60
CA ALA A 224 -16.30 -22.11 -8.54
C ALA A 224 -17.34 -22.22 -7.41
N HIS A 225 -17.21 -21.42 -6.36
CA HIS A 225 -18.07 -21.41 -5.18
C HIS A 225 -18.91 -20.12 -5.03
N ASP A 226 -18.99 -19.30 -6.07
CA ASP A 226 -19.67 -18.00 -6.04
C ASP A 226 -19.22 -17.15 -4.83
N VAL A 227 -17.91 -16.99 -4.70
CA VAL A 227 -17.22 -16.18 -3.68
C VAL A 227 -16.47 -15.05 -4.39
N LEU A 228 -16.62 -13.82 -3.92
CA LEU A 228 -15.91 -12.67 -4.50
C LEU A 228 -14.41 -12.77 -4.21
N PHE A 229 -13.57 -12.72 -5.25
CA PHE A 229 -12.14 -12.53 -5.10
C PHE A 229 -11.82 -11.03 -5.01
N MET A 230 -11.40 -10.57 -3.82
CA MET A 230 -11.11 -9.17 -3.53
C MET A 230 -9.60 -8.98 -3.37
N ALA A 231 -8.98 -8.25 -4.29
CA ALA A 231 -7.55 -7.92 -4.25
C ALA A 231 -7.31 -6.58 -3.55
N ASP A 232 -6.60 -6.61 -2.44
CA ASP A 232 -6.08 -5.40 -1.80
C ASP A 232 -4.76 -4.99 -2.48
N GLU A 233 -4.88 -4.12 -3.46
CA GLU A 233 -3.78 -3.55 -4.24
C GLU A 233 -3.31 -2.18 -3.71
N ILE A 234 -3.68 -1.83 -2.48
CA ILE A 234 -3.33 -0.54 -1.87
C ILE A 234 -1.81 -0.34 -1.83
N GLN A 235 -1.05 -1.39 -1.50
CA GLN A 235 0.42 -1.30 -1.43
C GLN A 235 1.10 -1.87 -2.67
N THR A 236 0.55 -2.91 -3.27
CA THR A 236 1.15 -3.68 -4.36
C THR A 236 0.86 -3.12 -5.74
N GLY A 237 -0.24 -2.41 -5.88
CA GLY A 237 -0.72 -1.86 -7.15
C GLY A 237 0.03 -0.64 -7.65
N LEU A 238 -0.48 -0.12 -8.76
CA LEU A 238 -0.03 1.14 -9.35
C LEU A 238 1.47 1.14 -9.67
N GLY A 239 1.93 0.04 -10.29
CA GLY A 239 3.29 -0.09 -10.81
C GLY A 239 4.32 -0.63 -9.83
N ARG A 240 4.04 -0.70 -8.54
CA ARG A 240 5.01 -1.04 -7.49
C ARG A 240 5.74 -2.36 -7.75
N THR A 241 5.02 -3.38 -8.18
CA THR A 241 5.55 -4.73 -8.38
C THR A 241 6.07 -5.00 -9.80
N GLY A 242 6.06 -3.99 -10.69
CA GLY A 242 6.51 -4.15 -12.08
C GLY A 242 5.39 -4.43 -13.08
N ARG A 243 4.16 -4.51 -12.62
CA ARG A 243 2.91 -4.52 -13.41
C ARG A 243 2.00 -3.43 -12.88
N MET A 244 0.93 -3.09 -13.61
CA MET A 244 -0.03 -2.07 -13.12
C MET A 244 -0.65 -2.53 -11.81
N PHE A 245 -1.08 -3.79 -11.75
CA PHE A 245 -1.54 -4.47 -10.53
C PHE A 245 -0.70 -5.72 -10.27
N ALA A 246 -0.53 -6.10 -9.01
CA ALA A 246 0.23 -7.29 -8.68
C ALA A 246 -0.47 -8.58 -9.13
N VAL A 247 -1.78 -8.60 -9.17
CA VAL A 247 -2.58 -9.72 -9.72
C VAL A 247 -2.32 -9.97 -11.21
N ASP A 248 -1.83 -8.96 -11.96
CA ASP A 248 -1.47 -9.10 -13.38
C ASP A 248 -0.27 -10.03 -13.62
N HIS A 249 0.52 -10.35 -12.58
CA HIS A 249 1.59 -11.32 -12.69
C HIS A 249 1.10 -12.75 -12.92
N GLU A 250 -0.15 -13.03 -12.58
CA GLU A 250 -0.78 -14.33 -12.75
C GLU A 250 -2.05 -14.28 -13.62
N ASP A 251 -2.24 -13.18 -14.36
CA ASP A 251 -3.39 -12.94 -15.25
C ASP A 251 -4.75 -13.07 -14.52
N VAL A 252 -4.80 -12.70 -13.25
CA VAL A 252 -6.02 -12.74 -12.43
C VAL A 252 -6.86 -11.50 -12.67
N ARG A 253 -8.17 -11.69 -12.81
CA ARG A 253 -9.17 -10.61 -12.83
C ARG A 253 -10.00 -10.67 -11.57
N PRO A 254 -9.75 -9.81 -10.57
CA PRO A 254 -10.53 -9.75 -9.35
C PRO A 254 -11.96 -9.30 -9.60
N ASP A 255 -12.88 -9.68 -8.71
CA ASP A 255 -14.23 -9.13 -8.66
C ASP A 255 -14.23 -7.73 -8.05
N VAL A 256 -13.29 -7.48 -7.15
CA VAL A 256 -13.08 -6.22 -6.45
C VAL A 256 -11.59 -5.92 -6.37
N VAL A 257 -11.22 -4.69 -6.74
CA VAL A 257 -9.86 -4.14 -6.55
C VAL A 257 -9.95 -2.97 -5.58
N ILE A 258 -9.09 -2.98 -4.56
CA ILE A 258 -9.00 -1.92 -3.55
C ILE A 258 -7.73 -1.13 -3.81
N LEU A 259 -7.85 0.19 -3.98
CA LEU A 259 -6.77 1.10 -4.33
C LEU A 259 -6.58 2.19 -3.27
N GLY A 260 -5.35 2.63 -3.10
CA GLY A 260 -5.00 3.72 -2.18
C GLY A 260 -3.54 4.16 -2.40
N LYS A 261 -2.90 4.64 -1.36
CA LYS A 261 -1.46 5.02 -1.36
C LYS A 261 -1.04 5.78 -2.64
N ALA A 262 -0.38 5.12 -3.58
CA ALA A 262 0.13 5.72 -4.82
C ALA A 262 -0.96 6.26 -5.77
N LEU A 263 -2.25 6.03 -5.47
CA LEU A 263 -3.36 6.56 -6.26
C LEU A 263 -3.34 8.10 -6.36
N SER A 264 -2.74 8.78 -5.37
CA SER A 264 -2.54 10.24 -5.39
C SER A 264 -1.10 10.67 -5.64
N GLY A 265 -0.17 9.74 -5.86
CA GLY A 265 1.26 10.05 -5.91
C GLY A 265 1.81 10.64 -4.61
N GLY A 266 1.18 10.33 -3.47
CA GLY A 266 1.58 10.82 -2.15
C GLY A 266 1.24 12.28 -1.86
N VAL A 267 0.47 12.95 -2.73
CA VAL A 267 0.19 14.39 -2.61
C VAL A 267 -1.08 14.66 -1.82
N TYR A 268 -2.09 13.80 -1.91
CA TYR A 268 -3.38 13.98 -1.25
C TYR A 268 -4.00 12.63 -0.86
N PRO A 269 -4.68 12.49 0.31
CA PRO A 269 -5.34 11.24 0.67
C PRO A 269 -6.49 10.92 -0.28
N VAL A 270 -6.37 9.79 -1.00
CA VAL A 270 -7.43 9.25 -1.84
C VAL A 270 -7.30 7.74 -1.96
N SER A 271 -8.44 7.07 -1.95
CA SER A 271 -8.57 5.63 -2.16
C SER A 271 -9.84 5.34 -2.97
N ALA A 272 -9.97 4.13 -3.45
CA ALA A 272 -11.15 3.69 -4.17
C ALA A 272 -11.35 2.19 -4.08
N VAL A 273 -12.60 1.76 -4.13
CA VAL A 273 -13.00 0.40 -4.46
C VAL A 273 -13.52 0.40 -5.88
N VAL A 274 -12.99 -0.50 -6.71
CA VAL A 274 -13.48 -0.71 -8.08
C VAL A 274 -13.96 -2.16 -8.18
N ALA A 275 -15.16 -2.37 -8.70
CA ALA A 275 -15.76 -3.70 -8.71
C ALA A 275 -16.68 -3.92 -9.92
N ARG A 276 -17.07 -5.19 -10.11
CA ARG A 276 -18.11 -5.56 -11.06
C ARG A 276 -19.43 -4.84 -10.68
N ARG A 277 -20.26 -4.59 -11.69
CA ARG A 277 -21.53 -3.86 -11.54
C ARG A 277 -22.41 -4.44 -10.45
N GLU A 278 -22.63 -5.75 -10.44
CA GLU A 278 -23.50 -6.43 -9.49
C GLU A 278 -23.04 -6.30 -8.02
N VAL A 279 -21.74 -6.11 -7.80
CA VAL A 279 -21.16 -5.87 -6.45
C VAL A 279 -21.39 -4.42 -6.02
N MET A 280 -21.26 -3.45 -6.93
CA MET A 280 -21.47 -2.04 -6.59
C MET A 280 -22.93 -1.63 -6.53
N GLU A 281 -23.80 -2.22 -7.33
CA GLU A 281 -25.24 -1.91 -7.37
C GLU A 281 -26.01 -2.38 -6.14
N VAL A 282 -25.37 -3.10 -5.21
CA VAL A 282 -25.97 -3.40 -3.91
C VAL A 282 -26.15 -2.15 -3.04
N PHE A 283 -25.30 -1.12 -3.26
CA PHE A 283 -25.44 0.14 -2.54
C PHE A 283 -26.64 0.94 -3.07
N ARG A 284 -27.47 1.40 -2.15
CA ARG A 284 -28.60 2.31 -2.42
C ARG A 284 -28.30 3.69 -1.80
N PRO A 285 -28.98 4.75 -2.26
CA PRO A 285 -28.84 6.07 -1.64
C PRO A 285 -29.04 6.00 -0.12
N GLY A 286 -28.05 6.50 0.63
CA GLY A 286 -28.06 6.50 2.10
C GLY A 286 -27.33 5.31 2.79
N ASP A 287 -27.00 4.25 2.08
CA ASP A 287 -26.37 3.06 2.68
C ASP A 287 -24.92 3.27 3.11
N HIS A 288 -24.20 4.08 2.36
CA HIS A 288 -22.77 4.31 2.54
C HIS A 288 -22.38 5.67 2.00
N GLY A 289 -21.37 6.28 2.58
CA GLY A 289 -20.90 7.58 2.14
C GLY A 289 -19.68 8.08 2.89
N SER A 290 -19.15 9.19 2.39
CA SER A 290 -18.04 9.93 2.96
C SER A 290 -18.19 11.40 2.59
N THR A 291 -17.88 12.31 3.52
CA THR A 291 -17.89 13.76 3.24
C THR A 291 -16.86 14.13 2.17
N PHE A 292 -15.67 13.53 2.23
CA PHE A 292 -14.56 13.85 1.33
C PHE A 292 -14.38 12.86 0.17
N GLY A 293 -14.94 11.66 0.24
CA GLY A 293 -14.79 10.64 -0.82
C GLY A 293 -15.30 11.15 -2.17
N GLY A 294 -14.41 11.22 -3.17
CA GLY A 294 -14.71 11.72 -4.51
C GLY A 294 -14.78 13.23 -4.62
N ASN A 295 -14.15 13.97 -3.71
CA ASN A 295 -14.01 15.41 -3.83
C ASN A 295 -13.21 15.80 -5.08
N PRO A 296 -13.47 16.95 -5.69
CA PRO A 296 -12.85 17.35 -6.95
C PRO A 296 -11.32 17.48 -6.86
N LEU A 297 -10.78 17.89 -5.70
CA LEU A 297 -9.33 17.99 -5.51
C LEU A 297 -8.65 16.61 -5.55
N ALA A 298 -9.17 15.64 -4.79
CA ALA A 298 -8.69 14.27 -4.79
C ALA A 298 -8.78 13.65 -6.20
N CYS A 299 -9.88 13.87 -6.91
CA CYS A 299 -10.07 13.35 -8.26
C CYS A 299 -9.05 13.92 -9.25
N ALA A 300 -8.81 15.23 -9.23
CA ALA A 300 -7.83 15.89 -10.11
C ALA A 300 -6.40 15.39 -9.85
N VAL A 301 -6.00 15.33 -8.57
CA VAL A 301 -4.69 14.84 -8.15
C VAL A 301 -4.49 13.38 -8.54
N ALA A 302 -5.48 12.52 -8.27
CA ALA A 302 -5.41 11.10 -8.60
C ALA A 302 -5.34 10.86 -10.11
N MET A 303 -6.10 11.58 -10.91
CA MET A 303 -6.02 11.49 -12.38
C MET A 303 -4.64 11.86 -12.89
N ALA A 304 -4.05 12.95 -12.40
CA ALA A 304 -2.69 13.35 -12.76
C ALA A 304 -1.63 12.32 -12.33
N ALA A 305 -1.79 11.72 -11.14
CA ALA A 305 -0.91 10.68 -10.64
C ALA A 305 -0.97 9.40 -11.49
N LEU A 306 -2.16 9.01 -11.95
CA LEU A 306 -2.35 7.89 -12.87
C LEU A 306 -1.77 8.17 -14.27
N ASP A 307 -1.91 9.41 -14.77
CA ASP A 307 -1.29 9.81 -16.04
C ASP A 307 0.23 9.71 -15.99
N VAL A 308 0.85 10.17 -14.90
CA VAL A 308 2.31 10.04 -14.69
C VAL A 308 2.73 8.57 -14.70
N LEU A 309 2.02 7.69 -13.98
CA LEU A 309 2.33 6.25 -13.94
C LEU A 309 2.35 5.64 -15.35
N ILE A 310 1.36 5.98 -16.18
CA ILE A 310 1.17 5.40 -17.50
C ILE A 310 2.17 6.01 -18.50
N GLU A 311 2.24 7.33 -18.59
CA GLU A 311 3.02 8.05 -19.60
C GLU A 311 4.52 7.93 -19.38
N GLU A 312 4.97 7.90 -18.11
CA GLU A 312 6.38 7.69 -17.76
C GLU A 312 6.74 6.20 -17.64
N ARG A 313 5.79 5.29 -17.92
CA ARG A 313 5.98 3.84 -17.94
C ARG A 313 6.60 3.31 -16.64
N LEU A 314 6.11 3.81 -15.50
CA LEU A 314 6.68 3.48 -14.20
C LEU A 314 6.55 1.99 -13.81
N PRO A 315 5.50 1.23 -14.22
CA PRO A 315 5.48 -0.21 -13.99
C PRO A 315 6.66 -0.94 -14.64
N GLU A 316 6.96 -0.66 -15.91
CA GLU A 316 8.06 -1.30 -16.63
C GLU A 316 9.42 -0.89 -16.05
N ARG A 317 9.53 0.39 -15.63
CA ARG A 317 10.73 0.87 -14.92
C ARG A 317 10.93 0.10 -13.60
N SER A 318 9.86 -0.09 -12.83
CA SER A 318 9.88 -0.88 -11.61
C SER A 318 10.30 -2.33 -11.86
N ALA A 319 9.81 -2.97 -12.92
CA ALA A 319 10.20 -4.32 -13.29
C ALA A 319 11.71 -4.42 -13.55
N LYS A 320 12.22 -3.55 -14.44
CA LYS A 320 13.65 -3.52 -14.83
C LYS A 320 14.56 -3.23 -13.64
N LEU A 321 14.32 -2.14 -12.92
CA LEU A 321 15.17 -1.70 -11.82
C LEU A 321 15.06 -2.61 -10.60
N GLY A 322 13.88 -3.19 -10.39
CA GLY A 322 13.67 -4.15 -9.30
C GLY A 322 14.44 -5.45 -9.50
N GLU A 323 14.54 -5.96 -10.75
CA GLU A 323 15.38 -7.14 -11.03
C GLU A 323 16.86 -6.82 -10.79
N LEU A 324 17.34 -5.72 -11.36
CA LEU A 324 18.73 -5.25 -11.15
C LEU A 324 19.06 -5.12 -9.64
N ALA A 325 18.16 -4.55 -8.85
CA ALA A 325 18.36 -4.38 -7.41
C ALA A 325 18.45 -5.74 -6.70
N ARG A 326 17.52 -6.68 -6.98
CA ARG A 326 17.51 -8.00 -6.34
C ARG A 326 18.74 -8.83 -6.71
N GLU A 327 19.16 -8.81 -7.98
CA GLU A 327 20.39 -9.49 -8.43
C GLU A 327 21.62 -8.96 -7.68
N ARG A 328 21.77 -7.64 -7.60
CA ARG A 328 22.90 -7.01 -6.93
C ARG A 328 22.87 -7.23 -5.40
N LEU A 329 21.69 -7.16 -4.77
CA LEU A 329 21.54 -7.44 -3.34
C LEU A 329 21.91 -8.89 -3.00
N ARG A 330 21.50 -9.87 -3.82
CA ARG A 330 21.92 -11.28 -3.65
C ARG A 330 23.44 -11.47 -3.85
N ALA A 331 24.01 -10.73 -4.79
CA ALA A 331 25.45 -10.78 -5.07
C ALA A 331 26.34 -10.23 -3.94
N ILE A 332 25.78 -9.52 -2.96
CA ILE A 332 26.52 -9.08 -1.75
C ILE A 332 27.07 -10.31 -1.00
N GLY A 333 26.34 -11.43 -0.97
CA GLY A 333 26.79 -12.66 -0.35
C GLY A 333 27.02 -12.57 1.15
N SER A 334 26.32 -11.65 1.84
CA SER A 334 26.45 -11.49 3.28
C SER A 334 25.89 -12.69 4.03
N PRO A 335 26.62 -13.24 5.00
CA PRO A 335 26.17 -14.45 5.74
C PRO A 335 24.97 -14.22 6.64
N ILE A 336 24.62 -12.97 6.94
CA ILE A 336 23.44 -12.63 7.77
C ILE A 336 22.16 -12.46 6.94
N VAL A 337 22.26 -12.43 5.60
CA VAL A 337 21.10 -12.34 4.71
C VAL A 337 20.57 -13.75 4.44
N VAL A 338 19.36 -14.00 4.91
CA VAL A 338 18.64 -15.26 4.72
C VAL A 338 18.04 -15.34 3.32
N GLU A 339 17.37 -14.25 2.90
CA GLU A 339 16.69 -14.19 1.62
C GLU A 339 16.58 -12.75 1.08
N VAL A 340 16.61 -12.60 -0.24
CA VAL A 340 16.21 -11.39 -0.96
C VAL A 340 15.05 -11.74 -1.88
N ARG A 341 13.86 -11.24 -1.55
CA ARG A 341 12.59 -11.55 -2.24
C ARG A 341 11.84 -10.30 -2.69
N GLY A 342 10.78 -10.48 -3.45
CA GLY A 342 9.90 -9.40 -3.92
C GLY A 342 9.68 -9.40 -5.41
N LYS A 343 8.86 -8.44 -5.89
CA LYS A 343 8.59 -8.18 -7.32
C LYS A 343 8.70 -6.67 -7.59
N GLY A 344 9.23 -6.31 -8.77
CA GLY A 344 9.51 -4.91 -9.09
C GLY A 344 10.39 -4.25 -8.02
N LEU A 345 10.09 -3.01 -7.68
CA LEU A 345 10.74 -2.25 -6.60
C LEU A 345 10.02 -2.40 -5.25
N MET A 346 9.44 -3.55 -4.99
CA MET A 346 8.94 -3.98 -3.68
C MET A 346 9.83 -5.13 -3.21
N ILE A 347 10.88 -4.81 -2.42
CA ILE A 347 11.97 -5.74 -2.08
C ILE A 347 12.07 -5.89 -0.57
N GLY A 348 12.11 -7.15 -0.11
CA GLY A 348 12.42 -7.53 1.26
C GLY A 348 13.80 -8.19 1.34
N ILE A 349 14.61 -7.74 2.26
CA ILE A 349 15.91 -8.35 2.60
C ILE A 349 15.75 -8.94 4.01
N GLU A 350 15.61 -10.25 4.11
CA GLU A 350 15.45 -10.95 5.38
C GLU A 350 16.81 -11.26 6.00
N LEU A 351 16.95 -10.94 7.26
CA LEU A 351 18.13 -11.17 8.06
C LEU A 351 17.87 -12.31 9.09
N ASP A 352 18.93 -12.98 9.52
CA ASP A 352 18.89 -13.95 10.63
C ASP A 352 18.80 -13.30 12.02
N ARG A 353 18.60 -11.98 12.07
CA ARG A 353 18.62 -11.13 13.25
C ARG A 353 17.79 -9.87 13.08
N PRO A 354 17.51 -9.09 14.18
CA PRO A 354 16.72 -7.85 14.09
C PRO A 354 17.29 -6.85 13.07
N ALA A 355 16.42 -6.32 12.21
CA ALA A 355 16.79 -5.40 11.12
C ALA A 355 17.08 -3.97 11.59
N ARG A 356 16.53 -3.54 12.73
CA ARG A 356 16.59 -2.15 13.20
C ARG A 356 18.01 -1.56 13.25
N PRO A 357 19.05 -2.25 13.81
CA PRO A 357 20.40 -1.71 13.83
C PRO A 357 20.99 -1.43 12.43
N TYR A 358 20.64 -2.27 11.45
CA TYR A 358 21.07 -2.10 10.07
C TYR A 358 20.37 -0.94 9.38
N ILE A 359 19.10 -0.71 9.70
CA ILE A 359 18.33 0.44 9.20
C ILE A 359 18.90 1.75 9.73
N GLU A 360 19.28 1.81 10.99
CA GLU A 360 19.94 2.97 11.59
C GLU A 360 21.32 3.23 10.95
N ALA A 361 22.08 2.17 10.68
CA ALA A 361 23.36 2.26 9.97
C ALA A 361 23.18 2.75 8.52
N LEU A 362 22.14 2.30 7.81
CA LEU A 362 21.78 2.79 6.47
C LEU A 362 21.39 4.28 6.51
N ALA A 363 20.60 4.71 7.49
CA ALA A 363 20.22 6.11 7.68
C ALA A 363 21.43 7.00 7.95
N ALA A 364 22.39 6.53 8.75
CA ALA A 364 23.65 7.25 8.97
C ALA A 364 24.41 7.46 7.65
N ARG A 365 24.32 6.52 6.72
CA ARG A 365 24.95 6.57 5.38
C ARG A 365 24.10 7.30 4.33
N GLY A 366 22.91 7.78 4.67
CA GLY A 366 22.05 8.56 3.77
C GLY A 366 21.03 7.72 2.97
N LEU A 367 20.72 6.51 3.42
CA LEU A 367 19.64 5.67 2.84
C LEU A 367 18.57 5.39 3.89
N LEU A 368 17.36 5.87 3.66
CA LEU A 368 16.22 5.65 4.56
C LEU A 368 15.44 4.38 4.17
N CYS A 369 15.47 3.39 5.03
CA CYS A 369 14.68 2.17 4.93
C CYS A 369 13.85 1.97 6.19
N LYS A 370 12.98 0.96 6.20
CA LYS A 370 12.15 0.59 7.35
C LYS A 370 12.12 -0.93 7.52
N ASP A 371 12.11 -1.35 8.77
CA ASP A 371 11.87 -2.74 9.12
C ASP A 371 10.42 -3.16 8.79
N ALA A 372 10.27 -4.41 8.42
CA ALA A 372 9.01 -5.11 8.33
C ALA A 372 9.17 -6.43 9.08
N HIS A 373 8.27 -6.72 10.01
CA HIS A 373 8.26 -7.97 10.78
C HIS A 373 9.63 -8.31 11.41
N GLU A 374 10.20 -7.38 12.18
CA GLU A 374 11.43 -7.46 12.99
C GLU A 374 12.73 -7.72 12.22
N THR A 375 12.78 -8.74 11.35
CA THR A 375 14.01 -9.22 10.70
C THR A 375 14.16 -8.79 9.25
N VAL A 376 13.17 -8.16 8.65
CA VAL A 376 13.18 -7.81 7.22
C VAL A 376 13.45 -6.33 7.03
N ILE A 377 14.45 -5.98 6.22
CA ILE A 377 14.61 -4.62 5.72
C ILE A 377 13.75 -4.48 4.46
N ARG A 378 12.81 -3.53 4.47
CA ARG A 378 12.03 -3.16 3.29
C ARG A 378 12.79 -2.13 2.48
N PHE A 379 13.01 -2.43 1.20
CA PHE A 379 13.56 -1.51 0.23
C PHE A 379 12.56 -1.33 -0.92
N ALA A 380 11.88 -0.19 -0.91
CA ALA A 380 10.81 0.15 -1.83
C ALA A 380 10.89 1.62 -2.26
N PRO A 381 11.95 2.03 -2.98
CA PRO A 381 12.17 3.43 -3.38
C PRO A 381 11.09 3.90 -4.36
N PRO A 382 10.91 5.22 -4.58
CA PRO A 382 10.07 5.76 -5.64
C PRO A 382 10.41 5.14 -7.00
N LEU A 383 9.40 4.89 -7.85
CA LEU A 383 9.60 4.23 -9.14
C LEU A 383 10.35 5.13 -10.15
N VAL A 384 10.38 6.43 -9.88
CA VAL A 384 11.13 7.43 -10.65
C VAL A 384 12.64 7.44 -10.30
N ILE A 385 13.08 6.58 -9.39
CA ILE A 385 14.51 6.48 -9.02
C ILE A 385 15.39 6.30 -10.24
N GLU A 386 16.52 7.00 -10.31
CA GLU A 386 17.52 6.79 -11.36
C GLU A 386 18.33 5.52 -11.09
N GLU A 387 18.77 4.86 -12.17
CA GLU A 387 19.54 3.61 -12.05
C GLU A 387 20.84 3.81 -11.24
N ALA A 388 21.51 4.96 -11.41
CA ALA A 388 22.70 5.31 -10.64
C ALA A 388 22.42 5.45 -9.15
N ASP A 389 21.29 6.07 -8.77
CA ASP A 389 20.87 6.21 -7.38
C ASP A 389 20.50 4.86 -6.75
N LEU A 390 19.83 3.99 -7.53
CA LEU A 390 19.53 2.63 -7.11
C LEU A 390 20.80 1.82 -6.83
N VAL A 391 21.78 1.90 -7.75
CA VAL A 391 23.08 1.21 -7.59
C VAL A 391 23.80 1.72 -6.36
N TRP A 392 23.86 3.05 -6.19
CA TRP A 392 24.42 3.66 -4.98
C TRP A 392 23.73 3.16 -3.70
N GLY A 393 22.39 3.06 -3.71
CA GLY A 393 21.64 2.51 -2.58
C GLY A 393 22.04 1.06 -2.26
N VAL A 394 22.21 0.21 -3.27
CA VAL A 394 22.68 -1.17 -3.09
C VAL A 394 24.11 -1.22 -2.54
N GLU A 395 24.99 -0.30 -2.92
CA GLU A 395 26.33 -0.17 -2.35
C GLU A 395 26.29 0.17 -0.84
N GLN A 396 25.30 0.99 -0.39
CA GLN A 396 25.12 1.24 1.04
C GLN A 396 24.69 -0.05 1.78
N PHE A 397 23.81 -0.86 1.18
CA PHE A 397 23.47 -2.19 1.74
C PHE A 397 24.71 -3.07 1.83
N ALA A 398 25.55 -3.12 0.79
CA ALA A 398 26.78 -3.91 0.82
C ALA A 398 27.69 -3.50 1.99
N ALA A 399 27.93 -2.20 2.15
CA ALA A 399 28.77 -1.69 3.24
C ALA A 399 28.21 -2.03 4.63
N VAL A 400 26.88 -1.94 4.83
CA VAL A 400 26.26 -2.19 6.13
C VAL A 400 26.14 -3.70 6.43
N LEU A 401 25.82 -4.51 5.43
CA LEU A 401 25.57 -5.96 5.62
C LEU A 401 26.87 -6.79 5.64
N THR A 402 28.00 -6.26 5.22
CA THR A 402 29.31 -6.93 5.31
C THR A 402 30.21 -6.36 6.41
N GLY A 403 29.83 -5.25 7.04
CA GLY A 403 30.61 -4.59 8.09
C GLY A 403 31.84 -3.83 7.53
N ALA A 404 31.77 -3.40 6.26
CA ALA A 404 32.87 -2.73 5.55
C ALA A 404 32.81 -1.19 5.73
#